data_b45800ca0fd9892a66523c6968fb42ab
#
_entry.id   b45800ca0fd9892a66523c6968fb42ab
#
_cell.length_a   1.000
_cell.length_b   1.000
_cell.length_c   1.000
_cell.angle_alpha   90.00
_cell.angle_beta   90.00
_cell.angle_gamma   90.00
#
_symmetry.space_group_name_H-M   'P 1'
#
loop_
_entity.id
_entity.type
_entity.pdbx_description
1 polymer ?
#
loop_
_entity_poly.entity_id
_entity_poly.type
_entity_poly.pdbx_seq_one_letter_code
_entity_poly.pdbx_strand_id
1 'polypeptide(L)'
;MNQQLIFNHDYQFDETYMAVRCSVLQGGLRNTVFIRMPEGWTAAAWLVQVREDAFFWEDEIELALKREQLDPDGNLWLDGSV
;
A
#
# COMPACT_ATOMS: atom_id res chain seq x y z
N MET A 1 13.40 16.43 12.74
CA MET A 1 13.27 15.12 13.39
C MET A 1 12.70 14.09 12.44
N ASN A 2 13.33 12.94 12.41
CA ASN A 2 12.91 11.91 11.47
C ASN A 2 11.81 11.04 12.07
N GLN A 3 10.70 10.98 11.38
CA GLN A 3 9.69 10.01 11.72
C GLN A 3 10.06 8.70 11.07
N GLN A 4 10.18 7.67 11.86
CA GLN A 4 10.49 6.36 11.34
C GLN A 4 9.24 5.75 10.69
N LEU A 5 9.39 5.33 9.45
CA LEU A 5 8.33 4.63 8.73
C LEU A 5 8.59 3.14 8.82
N ILE A 6 7.60 2.41 9.33
CA ILE A 6 7.70 0.97 9.50
C ILE A 6 6.67 0.29 8.61
N PHE A 7 7.14 -0.60 7.74
CA PHE A 7 6.27 -1.39 6.88
C PHE A 7 5.99 -2.72 7.57
N ASN A 8 4.71 -3.02 7.80
CA ASN A 8 4.33 -4.23 8.53
C ASN A 8 4.34 -5.49 7.67
N HIS A 9 4.39 -5.36 6.36
CA HIS A 9 4.41 -6.46 5.40
C HIS A 9 3.22 -7.42 5.58
N ASP A 10 2.09 -6.88 5.99
CA ASP A 10 0.86 -7.63 6.23
C ASP A 10 -0.05 -7.64 4.99
N TYR A 11 0.53 -7.99 3.86
CA TYR A 11 -0.16 -7.96 2.57
C TYR A 11 -1.30 -8.97 2.54
N GLN A 12 -2.49 -8.49 2.21
CA GLN A 12 -3.69 -9.32 2.01
C GLN A 12 -4.48 -8.73 0.86
N PHE A 13 -5.17 -9.60 0.12
CA PHE A 13 -6.07 -9.11 -0.92
C PHE A 13 -7.43 -8.77 -0.30
N ASP A 14 -7.92 -7.58 -0.56
CA ASP A 14 -9.22 -7.11 -0.09
C ASP A 14 -10.20 -7.14 -1.25
N GLU A 15 -11.17 -8.05 -1.21
CA GLU A 15 -12.13 -8.23 -2.29
C GLU A 15 -13.10 -7.06 -2.41
N THR A 16 -13.38 -6.39 -1.31
CA THR A 16 -14.29 -5.23 -1.30
C THR A 16 -13.77 -4.12 -2.21
N TYR A 17 -12.47 -3.89 -2.15
CA TYR A 17 -11.84 -2.82 -2.91
C TYR A 17 -11.05 -3.31 -4.11
N MET A 18 -10.98 -4.63 -4.31
CA MET A 18 -10.19 -5.24 -5.39
C MET A 18 -8.75 -4.71 -5.37
N ALA A 19 -8.13 -4.77 -4.21
CA ALA A 19 -6.80 -4.21 -3.97
C ALA A 19 -6.03 -5.05 -2.97
N VAL A 20 -4.71 -5.01 -3.05
CA VAL A 20 -3.87 -5.56 -2.00
C VAL A 20 -3.79 -4.54 -0.88
N ARG A 21 -4.10 -4.96 0.33
CA ARG A 21 -4.08 -4.13 1.52
C ARG A 21 -2.84 -4.44 2.35
N CYS A 22 -2.20 -3.41 2.83
CA CYS A 22 -1.14 -3.54 3.82
C CYS A 22 -1.18 -2.33 4.74
N SER A 23 -0.37 -2.34 5.78
CA SER A 23 -0.33 -1.21 6.70
C SER A 23 1.09 -0.77 6.97
N VAL A 24 1.20 0.50 7.36
CA VAL A 24 2.46 1.12 7.74
C VAL A 24 2.24 1.90 9.04
N LEU A 25 3.32 2.04 9.80
CA LEU A 25 3.33 2.90 10.98
C LEU A 25 4.20 4.11 10.68
N GLN A 26 3.68 5.28 10.94
CA GLN A 26 4.39 6.53 10.76
C GLN A 26 4.24 7.37 12.02
N GLY A 27 5.32 7.54 12.77
CA GLY A 27 5.27 8.29 14.01
C GLY A 27 4.25 7.75 15.00
N GLY A 28 4.05 6.45 15.06
CA GLY A 28 3.09 5.81 15.94
C GLY A 28 1.66 5.74 15.40
N LEU A 29 1.40 6.37 14.25
CA LEU A 29 0.09 6.30 13.60
C LEU A 29 0.09 5.20 12.55
N ARG A 30 -0.98 4.40 12.54
CA ARG A 30 -1.14 3.34 11.56
C ARG A 30 -1.97 3.84 10.39
N ASN A 31 -1.42 3.67 9.20
CA ASN A 31 -2.15 3.99 7.97
C ASN A 31 -2.33 2.71 7.16
N THR A 32 -3.51 2.56 6.57
CA THR A 32 -3.79 1.44 5.69
C THR A 32 -3.50 1.86 4.26
N VAL A 33 -2.82 0.98 3.52
CA VAL A 33 -2.45 1.21 2.13
C VAL A 33 -3.20 0.21 1.26
N PHE A 34 -3.83 0.70 0.20
CA PHE A 34 -4.49 -0.12 -0.79
C PHE A 34 -3.77 0.05 -2.13
N ILE A 35 -3.32 -1.07 -2.72
CA ILE A 35 -2.69 -1.08 -4.03
C ILE A 35 -3.69 -1.73 -4.99
N ARG A 36 -4.32 -0.92 -5.81
CA ARG A 36 -5.41 -1.36 -6.69
C ARG A 36 -4.92 -2.35 -7.72
N MET A 37 -5.69 -3.41 -7.88
CA MET A 37 -5.38 -4.43 -8.87
C MET A 37 -5.62 -3.90 -10.27
N PRO A 38 -4.62 -4.01 -11.18
CA PRO A 38 -4.84 -3.63 -12.56
C PRO A 38 -5.80 -4.57 -13.25
N GLU A 39 -6.42 -4.10 -14.31
CA GLU A 39 -7.30 -4.91 -15.12
C GLU A 39 -6.55 -6.10 -15.72
N GLY A 40 -7.21 -7.25 -15.74
CA GLY A 40 -6.63 -8.46 -16.30
C GLY A 40 -5.87 -9.34 -15.31
N TRP A 41 -5.73 -8.90 -14.07
CA TRP A 41 -5.07 -9.70 -13.05
C TRP A 41 -6.09 -10.51 -12.24
N THR A 42 -5.64 -11.63 -11.67
CA THR A 42 -6.40 -12.35 -10.65
C THR A 42 -5.96 -11.88 -9.27
N ALA A 43 -6.82 -12.05 -8.27
CA ALA A 43 -6.49 -11.67 -6.90
C ALA A 43 -5.22 -12.35 -6.40
N ALA A 44 -5.11 -13.67 -6.61
CA ALA A 44 -3.96 -14.43 -6.15
C ALA A 44 -2.67 -13.99 -6.83
N ALA A 45 -2.72 -13.77 -8.14
CA ALA A 45 -1.54 -13.34 -8.90
C ALA A 45 -1.11 -11.94 -8.48
N TRP A 46 -2.06 -11.05 -8.26
CA TRP A 46 -1.75 -9.68 -7.85
C TRP A 46 -1.10 -9.64 -6.48
N LEU A 47 -1.62 -10.43 -5.54
CA LEU A 47 -1.04 -10.51 -4.19
C LEU A 47 0.42 -10.98 -4.24
N VAL A 48 0.69 -12.01 -5.03
CA VAL A 48 2.06 -12.51 -5.20
C VAL A 48 2.95 -11.44 -5.82
N GLN A 49 2.45 -10.76 -6.85
CA GLN A 49 3.24 -9.74 -7.55
C GLN A 49 3.60 -8.58 -6.62
N VAL A 50 2.64 -8.11 -5.82
CA VAL A 50 2.90 -7.01 -4.88
C VAL A 50 3.95 -7.44 -3.84
N ARG A 51 3.86 -8.65 -3.33
CA ARG A 51 4.85 -9.16 -2.37
C ARG A 51 6.24 -9.25 -2.99
N GLU A 52 6.33 -9.69 -4.24
CA GLU A 52 7.62 -9.78 -4.91
C GLU A 52 8.22 -8.41 -5.19
N ASP A 53 7.38 -7.41 -5.39
CA ASP A 53 7.81 -6.04 -5.67
C ASP A 53 7.79 -5.16 -4.41
N ALA A 54 7.92 -5.75 -3.23
CA ALA A 54 7.75 -5.03 -1.96
C ALA A 54 8.62 -3.77 -1.88
N PHE A 55 9.87 -3.83 -2.32
CA PHE A 55 10.75 -2.66 -2.26
C PHE A 55 10.25 -1.51 -3.14
N PHE A 56 9.73 -1.84 -4.32
CA PHE A 56 9.15 -0.85 -5.20
C PHE A 56 7.95 -0.17 -4.53
N TRP A 57 7.06 -0.97 -3.93
CA TRP A 57 5.86 -0.42 -3.29
C TRP A 57 6.20 0.36 -2.02
N GLU A 58 7.23 -0.05 -1.27
CA GLU A 58 7.68 0.72 -0.12
C GLU A 58 8.13 2.12 -0.53
N ASP A 59 8.88 2.22 -1.64
CA ASP A 59 9.30 3.52 -2.15
C ASP A 59 8.10 4.37 -2.58
N GLU A 60 7.12 3.78 -3.25
CA GLU A 60 5.91 4.48 -3.69
C GLU A 60 5.07 4.94 -2.50
N ILE A 61 4.96 4.11 -1.48
CA ILE A 61 4.24 4.45 -0.26
C ILE A 61 4.93 5.63 0.44
N GLU A 62 6.24 5.56 0.60
CA GLU A 62 6.99 6.61 1.24
C GLU A 62 6.83 7.94 0.51
N LEU A 63 6.92 7.91 -0.80
CA LEU A 63 6.74 9.11 -1.63
C LEU A 63 5.33 9.70 -1.48
N ALA A 64 4.32 8.84 -1.52
CA ALA A 64 2.92 9.28 -1.38
C ALA A 64 2.66 9.89 0.00
N LEU A 65 3.24 9.32 1.05
CA LEU A 65 3.09 9.86 2.40
C LEU A 65 3.79 11.22 2.53
N LYS A 66 4.93 11.40 1.89
CA LYS A 66 5.60 12.70 1.86
C LYS A 66 4.77 13.75 1.14
N ARG A 67 3.98 13.34 0.16
CA ARG A 67 3.08 14.23 -0.59
C ARG A 67 1.72 14.39 0.08
N GLU A 68 1.54 13.80 1.25
CA GLU A 68 0.30 13.90 2.02
C GLU A 68 -0.93 13.46 1.23
N GLN A 69 -0.81 12.35 0.52
CA GLN A 69 -1.88 11.83 -0.35
C GLN A 69 -2.87 10.90 0.38
N LEU A 70 -2.96 11.02 1.69
CA LEU A 70 -3.93 10.26 2.47
C LEU A 70 -5.34 10.78 2.22
N ASP A 71 -6.32 9.87 2.20
CA ASP A 71 -7.71 10.27 2.12
C ASP A 71 -8.21 10.73 3.50
N PRO A 72 -9.46 11.24 3.62
CA PRO A 72 -9.96 11.71 4.91
C PRO A 72 -9.99 10.66 6.01
N ASP A 73 -10.01 9.37 5.65
CA ASP A 73 -10.02 8.27 6.61
C ASP A 73 -8.61 7.82 7.00
N GLY A 74 -7.58 8.46 6.45
CA GLY A 74 -6.20 8.10 6.73
C GLY A 74 -5.69 6.93 5.90
N ASN A 75 -6.37 6.59 4.82
CA ASN A 75 -5.97 5.51 3.92
C ASN A 75 -5.20 6.06 2.73
N LEU A 76 -4.24 5.27 2.26
CA LEU A 76 -3.47 5.60 1.07
C LEU A 76 -3.89 4.69 -0.08
N TRP A 77 -4.20 5.29 -1.22
CA TRP A 77 -4.63 4.55 -2.41
C TRP A 77 -3.59 4.68 -3.50
N LEU A 78 -3.02 3.57 -3.92
CA LEU A 78 -2.05 3.51 -5.00
C LEU A 78 -2.63 2.75 -6.18
N ASP A 79 -2.23 3.14 -7.38
CA ASP A 79 -2.66 2.49 -8.61
C ASP A 79 -1.65 1.41 -8.96
N GLY A 80 -2.12 0.17 -9.11
CA GLY A 80 -1.26 -0.95 -9.47
C GLY A 80 -0.78 -0.91 -10.91
N SER A 81 -1.29 -0.01 -11.72
CA SER A 81 -0.92 0.10 -13.14
C SER A 81 0.33 0.94 -13.40
N VAL A 82 0.99 1.41 -12.38
CA VAL A 82 2.22 2.21 -12.57
C VAL A 82 3.39 1.38 -13.06
#